data_3baf8581978c865bdc13513f1d0c8915
#
_entry.id   3baf8581978c865bdc13513f1d0c8915
#
_cell.length_a   1.000
_cell.length_b   1.000
_cell.length_c   1.000
_cell.angle_alpha   90.00
_cell.angle_beta   90.00
_cell.angle_gamma   90.00
#
_symmetry.space_group_name_H-M   'P 1'
#
loop_
_entity.id
_entity.type
_entity.pdbx_description
1 polymer ?
#
loop_
_entity_poly.entity_id
_entity_poly.type
_entity_poly.pdbx_seq_one_letter_code
_entity_poly.pdbx_strand_id
1 'polypeptide(L)'
;MNKLIIAEDILQEHEVKGYFEILRESVIRSRLTMTAVFFKLANSSQGTDIERNQVKNQISAFLKSKIRKTDLLFQLADGVHWGIFFLQSSDVEAKAFLKRIFAILKQEREFKQIALKASIAEIRNNNVSFEALLDSNKQKLANEDQPTWSIEQVTDYSVQPTEQVKVSIIEQNAIFRKVLETTLNHLDIPHFTLEVSTYEDGYSFLQSDSYKTGHMHLIVMNDILPRKNGLEILHILRNMPNEKKFIIYMMSERNSEGATLNAYEGGVDEYIVKPFNLRLLEAKIKRTFARFWL
;
A
#
# COMPACT_ATOMS: atom_id res chain seq x y z
N MET A 1 -4.32 -34.40 -29.52
CA MET A 1 -5.65 -33.81 -29.19
C MET A 1 -5.40 -32.55 -28.43
N ASN A 2 -5.11 -31.42 -29.14
CA ASN A 2 -4.85 -30.13 -28.54
C ASN A 2 -6.18 -29.54 -28.07
N LYS A 3 -6.39 -29.51 -26.75
CA LYS A 3 -7.45 -28.73 -26.19
C LYS A 3 -7.13 -27.25 -26.50
N LEU A 4 -7.87 -26.63 -27.39
CA LEU A 4 -7.96 -25.17 -27.48
C LEU A 4 -8.36 -24.68 -26.08
N ILE A 5 -7.41 -24.11 -25.36
CA ILE A 5 -7.71 -23.33 -24.16
C ILE A 5 -8.36 -22.06 -24.70
N ILE A 6 -9.68 -22.03 -24.60
CA ILE A 6 -10.52 -20.94 -25.04
C ILE A 6 -10.15 -19.71 -24.22
N ALA A 7 -10.10 -18.57 -24.89
CA ALA A 7 -9.73 -17.25 -24.35
C ALA A 7 -10.75 -16.68 -23.32
N GLU A 8 -11.48 -17.51 -22.61
CA GLU A 8 -12.56 -17.10 -21.69
C GLU A 8 -12.08 -16.39 -20.41
N ASP A 9 -10.77 -16.38 -20.14
CA ASP A 9 -10.23 -15.80 -18.89
C ASP A 9 -9.34 -14.56 -19.10
N ILE A 10 -9.32 -13.96 -20.29
CA ILE A 10 -8.53 -12.76 -20.57
C ILE A 10 -9.48 -11.60 -20.75
N LEU A 11 -9.37 -10.63 -19.83
CA LEU A 11 -10.22 -9.45 -19.84
C LEU A 11 -9.94 -8.56 -21.05
N GLN A 12 -10.98 -7.95 -21.58
CA GLN A 12 -10.85 -6.90 -22.59
C GLN A 12 -10.63 -5.54 -21.92
N GLU A 13 -10.08 -4.60 -22.68
CA GLU A 13 -9.75 -3.26 -22.17
C GLU A 13 -10.94 -2.57 -21.45
N HIS A 14 -12.16 -2.68 -21.99
CA HIS A 14 -13.36 -2.08 -21.40
C HIS A 14 -13.79 -2.73 -20.08
N GLU A 15 -13.54 -4.04 -19.91
CA GLU A 15 -13.86 -4.77 -18.68
C GLU A 15 -12.87 -4.41 -17.57
N VAL A 16 -11.58 -4.36 -17.91
CA VAL A 16 -10.52 -4.15 -16.94
C VAL A 16 -10.54 -2.74 -16.33
N LYS A 17 -11.08 -1.75 -17.04
CA LYS A 17 -11.22 -0.39 -16.52
C LYS A 17 -12.02 -0.36 -15.21
N GLY A 18 -13.17 -1.05 -15.16
CA GLY A 18 -13.99 -1.13 -13.96
C GLY A 18 -13.27 -1.83 -12.79
N TYR A 19 -12.55 -2.90 -13.09
CA TYR A 19 -11.73 -3.58 -12.07
C TYR A 19 -10.59 -2.70 -11.57
N PHE A 20 -9.93 -1.94 -12.45
CA PHE A 20 -8.85 -1.06 -12.06
C PHE A 20 -9.27 -0.03 -11.03
N GLU A 21 -10.43 0.61 -11.20
CA GLU A 21 -10.94 1.60 -10.25
C GLU A 21 -11.14 0.99 -8.86
N ILE A 22 -11.72 -0.21 -8.78
CA ILE A 22 -11.90 -0.93 -7.52
C ILE A 22 -10.57 -1.30 -6.89
N LEU A 23 -9.63 -1.80 -7.69
CA LEU A 23 -8.31 -2.22 -7.22
C LEU A 23 -7.49 -1.03 -6.73
N ARG A 24 -7.52 0.10 -7.44
CA ARG A 24 -6.85 1.34 -7.03
C ARG A 24 -7.32 1.81 -5.66
N GLU A 25 -8.62 1.85 -5.42
CA GLU A 25 -9.17 2.21 -4.10
C GLU A 25 -8.79 1.18 -3.02
N SER A 26 -8.68 -0.09 -3.39
CA SER A 26 -8.23 -1.15 -2.50
C SER A 26 -6.76 -0.99 -2.09
N VAL A 27 -5.87 -0.59 -3.02
CA VAL A 27 -4.45 -0.29 -2.74
C VAL A 27 -4.31 0.73 -1.61
N ILE A 28 -5.08 1.81 -1.65
CA ILE A 28 -5.04 2.85 -0.63
C ILE A 28 -5.53 2.34 0.71
N ARG A 29 -6.67 1.65 0.71
CA ARG A 29 -7.29 1.15 1.93
C ARG A 29 -6.45 0.07 2.61
N SER A 30 -5.87 -0.83 1.82
CA SER A 30 -5.06 -1.96 2.33
C SER A 30 -3.59 -1.59 2.53
N ARG A 31 -3.14 -0.45 1.99
CA ARG A 31 -1.73 -0.02 1.95
C ARG A 31 -0.81 -1.02 1.23
N LEU A 32 -1.37 -1.91 0.45
CA LEU A 32 -0.63 -2.89 -0.34
C LEU A 32 -0.40 -2.36 -1.76
N THR A 33 0.77 -2.61 -2.29
CA THR A 33 1.14 -2.17 -3.63
C THR A 33 0.42 -2.97 -4.71
N MET A 34 0.10 -2.33 -5.83
CA MET A 34 -0.29 -2.99 -7.06
C MET A 34 0.71 -2.60 -8.15
N THR A 35 1.18 -3.56 -8.92
CA THR A 35 2.08 -3.28 -10.04
C THR A 35 1.39 -3.63 -11.35
N ALA A 36 1.31 -2.64 -12.24
CA ALA A 36 0.87 -2.83 -13.62
C ALA A 36 2.08 -3.13 -14.49
N VAL A 37 1.97 -4.18 -15.29
CA VAL A 37 2.94 -4.53 -16.32
C VAL A 37 2.26 -4.50 -17.66
N PHE A 38 2.86 -3.81 -18.64
CA PHE A 38 2.37 -3.81 -20.01
C PHE A 38 3.41 -4.42 -20.94
N PHE A 39 2.93 -5.14 -21.94
CA PHE A 39 3.74 -5.74 -22.98
C PHE A 39 3.33 -5.18 -24.33
N LYS A 40 4.31 -4.98 -25.23
CA LYS A 40 4.10 -4.65 -26.63
C LYS A 40 4.78 -5.68 -27.52
N LEU A 41 4.06 -6.20 -28.51
CA LEU A 41 4.65 -7.01 -29.56
C LEU A 41 5.44 -6.13 -30.52
N ALA A 42 6.75 -6.32 -30.58
CA ALA A 42 7.64 -5.44 -31.35
C ALA A 42 7.52 -5.65 -32.90
N ASN A 43 7.19 -6.86 -33.35
CA ASN A 43 7.15 -7.22 -34.77
C ASN A 43 5.72 -7.45 -35.27
N SER A 44 4.78 -6.61 -34.87
CA SER A 44 3.34 -6.80 -35.15
C SER A 44 2.93 -6.58 -36.62
N SER A 45 3.81 -6.00 -37.45
CA SER A 45 3.52 -5.63 -38.84
C SER A 45 3.79 -6.71 -39.86
N GLN A 46 4.43 -7.83 -39.49
CA GLN A 46 4.77 -8.92 -40.45
C GLN A 46 3.77 -10.08 -40.33
N GLY A 47 3.37 -10.62 -41.45
CA GLY A 47 2.50 -11.80 -41.56
C GLY A 47 1.03 -11.50 -41.90
N THR A 48 0.27 -12.57 -42.22
CA THR A 48 -1.16 -12.53 -42.49
C THR A 48 -1.96 -12.31 -41.20
N ASP A 49 -3.23 -11.93 -41.32
CA ASP A 49 -4.11 -11.74 -40.13
C ASP A 49 -4.28 -13.02 -39.32
N ILE A 50 -4.25 -14.18 -39.99
CA ILE A 50 -4.36 -15.50 -39.35
C ILE A 50 -3.11 -15.75 -38.49
N GLU A 51 -1.92 -15.51 -39.02
CA GLU A 51 -0.65 -15.68 -38.29
C GLU A 51 -0.56 -14.72 -37.10
N ARG A 52 -0.98 -13.46 -37.27
CA ARG A 52 -1.05 -12.50 -36.20
C ARG A 52 -1.97 -12.94 -35.06
N ASN A 53 -3.16 -13.43 -35.38
CA ASN A 53 -4.10 -13.92 -34.36
C ASN A 53 -3.58 -15.18 -33.67
N GLN A 54 -2.87 -16.05 -34.37
CA GLN A 54 -2.23 -17.23 -33.76
C GLN A 54 -1.15 -16.83 -32.75
N VAL A 55 -0.27 -15.88 -33.12
CA VAL A 55 0.76 -15.33 -32.22
C VAL A 55 0.11 -14.67 -31.00
N LYS A 56 -0.95 -13.88 -31.17
CA LYS A 56 -1.71 -13.27 -30.06
C LYS A 56 -2.22 -14.32 -29.08
N ASN A 57 -2.85 -15.36 -29.60
CA ASN A 57 -3.41 -16.44 -28.76
C ASN A 57 -2.30 -17.20 -28.03
N GLN A 58 -1.15 -17.44 -28.67
CA GLN A 58 0.00 -18.08 -28.04
C GLN A 58 0.56 -17.23 -26.88
N ILE A 59 0.76 -15.92 -27.09
CA ILE A 59 1.23 -14.99 -26.03
C ILE A 59 0.23 -14.97 -24.89
N SER A 60 -1.05 -14.82 -25.19
CA SER A 60 -2.12 -14.76 -24.21
C SER A 60 -2.17 -16.01 -23.32
N ALA A 61 -2.15 -17.20 -23.95
CA ALA A 61 -2.15 -18.48 -23.25
C ALA A 61 -0.87 -18.67 -22.42
N PHE A 62 0.29 -18.28 -22.97
CA PHE A 62 1.54 -18.35 -22.27
C PHE A 62 1.53 -17.44 -21.02
N LEU A 63 1.20 -16.15 -21.15
CA LEU A 63 1.14 -15.21 -20.02
C LEU A 63 0.16 -15.71 -18.95
N LYS A 64 -1.03 -16.16 -19.34
CA LYS A 64 -2.03 -16.72 -18.40
C LYS A 64 -1.49 -17.90 -17.61
N SER A 65 -0.67 -18.75 -18.23
CA SER A 65 -0.08 -19.92 -17.57
C SER A 65 0.99 -19.56 -16.51
N LYS A 66 1.48 -18.31 -16.48
CA LYS A 66 2.61 -17.87 -15.65
C LYS A 66 2.22 -16.96 -14.50
N ILE A 67 0.99 -16.47 -14.47
CA ILE A 67 0.47 -15.57 -13.43
C ILE A 67 -0.34 -16.33 -12.38
N ARG A 68 -0.56 -15.68 -11.24
CA ARG A 68 -1.40 -16.22 -10.15
C ARG A 68 -2.88 -16.06 -10.50
N LYS A 69 -3.75 -16.83 -9.85
CA LYS A 69 -5.21 -16.69 -9.99
C LYS A 69 -5.75 -15.33 -9.56
N THR A 70 -5.04 -14.64 -8.70
CA THR A 70 -5.37 -13.30 -8.20
C THR A 70 -4.97 -12.19 -9.16
N ASP A 71 -4.04 -12.47 -10.09
CA ASP A 71 -3.54 -11.48 -11.04
C ASP A 71 -4.49 -11.37 -12.23
N LEU A 72 -4.66 -10.16 -12.73
CA LEU A 72 -5.57 -9.88 -13.85
C LEU A 72 -4.76 -9.72 -15.14
N LEU A 73 -4.98 -10.62 -16.11
CA LEU A 73 -4.45 -10.48 -17.46
C LEU A 73 -5.52 -9.89 -18.37
N PHE A 74 -5.14 -8.90 -19.17
CA PHE A 74 -6.02 -8.27 -20.15
C PHE A 74 -5.29 -7.97 -21.45
N GLN A 75 -6.07 -7.83 -22.53
CA GLN A 75 -5.59 -7.44 -23.84
C GLN A 75 -6.19 -6.08 -24.20
N LEU A 76 -5.36 -5.20 -24.79
CA LEU A 76 -5.83 -3.89 -25.26
C LEU A 76 -6.52 -4.01 -26.62
N ALA A 77 -7.39 -3.05 -26.92
CA ALA A 77 -8.20 -3.03 -28.15
C ALA A 77 -7.36 -3.02 -29.44
N ASP A 78 -6.13 -2.51 -29.40
CA ASP A 78 -5.20 -2.54 -30.53
C ASP A 78 -4.65 -3.93 -30.88
N GLY A 79 -4.84 -4.88 -29.98
CA GLY A 79 -4.46 -6.29 -30.15
C GLY A 79 -2.95 -6.57 -30.21
N VAL A 80 -2.10 -5.58 -29.91
CA VAL A 80 -0.64 -5.72 -29.87
C VAL A 80 -0.05 -5.44 -28.50
N HIS A 81 -0.90 -5.00 -27.57
CA HIS A 81 -0.54 -4.79 -26.19
C HIS A 81 -1.34 -5.70 -25.25
N TRP A 82 -0.68 -6.16 -24.20
CA TRP A 82 -1.27 -6.88 -23.06
C TRP A 82 -0.91 -6.15 -21.78
N GLY A 83 -1.77 -6.27 -20.78
CA GLY A 83 -1.49 -5.80 -19.45
C GLY A 83 -1.71 -6.88 -18.41
N ILE A 84 -0.96 -6.79 -17.31
CA ILE A 84 -1.15 -7.62 -16.12
C ILE A 84 -1.18 -6.70 -14.92
N PHE A 85 -2.20 -6.83 -14.07
CA PHE A 85 -2.18 -6.25 -12.73
C PHE A 85 -1.75 -7.31 -11.73
N PHE A 86 -0.57 -7.13 -11.15
CA PHE A 86 -0.07 -7.92 -10.03
C PHE A 86 -0.56 -7.28 -8.73
N LEU A 87 -1.41 -8.00 -8.01
CA LEU A 87 -1.89 -7.55 -6.71
C LEU A 87 -0.89 -7.90 -5.63
N GLN A 88 -0.70 -6.98 -4.67
CA GLN A 88 0.23 -7.16 -3.55
C GLN A 88 1.65 -7.52 -4.01
N SER A 89 2.11 -6.86 -5.05
CA SER A 89 3.44 -7.08 -5.63
C SER A 89 4.11 -5.74 -5.93
N SER A 90 5.39 -5.65 -5.63
CA SER A 90 6.25 -4.50 -5.89
C SER A 90 6.78 -4.51 -7.33
N ASP A 91 7.37 -3.39 -7.75
CA ASP A 91 8.09 -3.28 -9.03
C ASP A 91 9.28 -4.25 -9.12
N VAL A 92 9.95 -4.53 -7.99
CA VAL A 92 11.07 -5.48 -7.90
C VAL A 92 10.61 -6.89 -8.26
N GLU A 93 9.47 -7.33 -7.70
CA GLU A 93 8.88 -8.65 -7.99
C GLU A 93 8.40 -8.75 -9.44
N ALA A 94 7.73 -7.70 -9.94
CA ALA A 94 7.30 -7.62 -11.33
C ALA A 94 8.49 -7.66 -12.30
N LYS A 95 9.59 -6.98 -11.98
CA LYS A 95 10.83 -7.00 -12.77
C LYS A 95 11.48 -8.39 -12.77
N ALA A 96 11.48 -9.08 -11.64
CA ALA A 96 11.97 -10.46 -11.55
C ALA A 96 11.11 -11.42 -12.40
N PHE A 97 9.78 -11.26 -12.34
CA PHE A 97 8.84 -11.99 -13.19
C PHE A 97 9.14 -11.78 -14.68
N LEU A 98 9.27 -10.52 -15.12
CA LEU A 98 9.56 -10.19 -16.52
C LEU A 98 10.88 -10.78 -17.02
N LYS A 99 11.94 -10.68 -16.22
CA LYS A 99 13.24 -11.30 -16.58
C LYS A 99 13.10 -12.81 -16.81
N ARG A 100 12.34 -13.49 -15.95
CA ARG A 100 12.07 -14.93 -16.09
C ARG A 100 11.25 -15.26 -17.34
N ILE A 101 10.19 -14.48 -17.60
CA ILE A 101 9.33 -14.66 -18.78
C ILE A 101 10.13 -14.46 -20.06
N PHE A 102 10.91 -13.39 -20.13
CA PHE A 102 11.74 -13.10 -21.30
C PHE A 102 12.80 -14.18 -21.55
N ALA A 103 13.39 -14.74 -20.48
CA ALA A 103 14.35 -15.84 -20.62
C ALA A 103 13.68 -17.09 -21.23
N ILE A 104 12.47 -17.45 -20.78
CA ILE A 104 11.71 -18.58 -21.32
C ILE A 104 11.37 -18.34 -22.80
N LEU A 105 10.79 -17.19 -23.14
CA LEU A 105 10.38 -16.87 -24.51
C LEU A 105 11.54 -16.86 -25.49
N LYS A 106 12.74 -16.44 -25.06
CA LYS A 106 13.94 -16.48 -25.90
C LYS A 106 14.45 -17.89 -26.17
N GLN A 107 14.23 -18.84 -25.27
CA GLN A 107 14.78 -20.20 -25.37
C GLN A 107 13.85 -21.16 -26.10
N GLU A 108 12.54 -20.97 -26.01
CA GLU A 108 11.56 -21.87 -26.61
C GLU A 108 11.42 -21.65 -28.13
N ARG A 109 11.51 -22.73 -28.90
CA ARG A 109 11.45 -22.68 -30.38
C ARG A 109 10.12 -22.14 -30.89
N GLU A 110 9.04 -22.38 -30.17
CA GLU A 110 7.68 -21.95 -30.49
C GLU A 110 7.55 -20.41 -30.51
N PHE A 111 8.37 -19.69 -29.74
CA PHE A 111 8.35 -18.24 -29.61
C PHE A 111 9.46 -17.49 -30.35
N LYS A 112 10.21 -18.17 -31.25
CA LYS A 112 11.37 -17.56 -31.95
C LYS A 112 11.03 -16.31 -32.75
N GLN A 113 9.79 -16.17 -33.21
CA GLN A 113 9.32 -15.03 -33.99
C GLN A 113 8.72 -13.93 -33.11
N ILE A 114 8.59 -14.17 -31.82
CA ILE A 114 8.00 -13.23 -30.86
C ILE A 114 9.10 -12.39 -30.27
N ALA A 115 8.95 -11.08 -30.34
CA ALA A 115 9.77 -10.12 -29.64
C ALA A 115 8.89 -9.16 -28.87
N LEU A 116 9.09 -9.08 -27.56
CA LEU A 116 8.30 -8.24 -26.65
C LEU A 116 9.16 -7.11 -26.09
N LYS A 117 8.51 -5.97 -25.82
CA LYS A 117 8.98 -4.94 -24.91
C LYS A 117 8.03 -4.93 -23.72
N ALA A 118 8.49 -4.54 -22.54
CA ALA A 118 7.65 -4.41 -21.38
C ALA A 118 7.87 -3.09 -20.64
N SER A 119 6.83 -2.61 -19.98
CA SER A 119 6.92 -1.51 -19.01
C SER A 119 6.30 -1.92 -17.69
N ILE A 120 6.79 -1.33 -16.61
CA ILE A 120 6.35 -1.57 -15.23
C ILE A 120 5.92 -0.23 -14.64
N ALA A 121 4.76 -0.19 -14.02
CA ALA A 121 4.26 0.93 -13.24
C ALA A 121 3.79 0.44 -11.87
N GLU A 122 4.52 0.76 -10.82
CA GLU A 122 4.09 0.50 -9.45
C GLU A 122 3.08 1.58 -9.03
N ILE A 123 1.94 1.16 -8.51
CA ILE A 123 0.83 2.02 -8.11
C ILE A 123 0.72 2.00 -6.59
N ARG A 124 0.98 3.16 -5.97
CA ARG A 124 0.92 3.37 -4.51
C ARG A 124 -0.02 4.51 -4.11
N ASN A 125 -0.66 5.17 -5.07
CA ASN A 125 -1.58 6.29 -4.84
C ASN A 125 -2.81 6.20 -5.74
N ASN A 126 -3.83 7.04 -5.49
CA ASN A 126 -5.07 7.09 -6.27
C ASN A 126 -5.10 8.17 -7.34
N ASN A 127 -3.99 8.87 -7.57
CA ASN A 127 -3.92 9.97 -8.53
C ASN A 127 -3.78 9.49 -9.98
N VAL A 128 -3.92 8.18 -10.21
CA VAL A 128 -3.81 7.57 -11.53
C VAL A 128 -5.19 7.13 -12.03
N SER A 129 -5.61 7.58 -13.21
CA SER A 129 -6.71 6.97 -13.96
C SER A 129 -6.20 5.82 -14.82
N PHE A 130 -7.11 4.94 -15.24
CA PHE A 130 -6.75 3.84 -16.14
C PHE A 130 -6.19 4.36 -17.47
N GLU A 131 -6.77 5.43 -18.01
CA GLU A 131 -6.32 6.08 -19.23
C GLU A 131 -4.91 6.66 -19.09
N ALA A 132 -4.65 7.41 -18.01
CA ALA A 132 -3.32 7.97 -17.76
C ALA A 132 -2.25 6.87 -17.62
N LEU A 133 -2.61 5.76 -16.96
CA LEU A 133 -1.73 4.59 -16.84
C LEU A 133 -1.44 3.95 -18.20
N LEU A 134 -2.45 3.80 -19.06
CA LEU A 134 -2.28 3.27 -20.42
C LEU A 134 -1.39 4.18 -21.26
N ASP A 135 -1.66 5.48 -21.27
CA ASP A 135 -0.94 6.45 -22.07
C ASP A 135 0.54 6.51 -21.68
N SER A 136 0.84 6.59 -20.39
CA SER A 136 2.22 6.60 -19.89
C SER A 136 3.00 5.34 -20.30
N ASN A 137 2.35 4.17 -20.19
CA ASN A 137 2.99 2.91 -20.56
C ASN A 137 3.12 2.74 -22.07
N LYS A 138 2.09 3.09 -22.86
CA LYS A 138 2.15 3.08 -24.32
C LYS A 138 3.25 4.00 -24.84
N GLN A 139 3.41 5.20 -24.26
CA GLN A 139 4.46 6.14 -24.63
C GLN A 139 5.85 5.56 -24.39
N LYS A 140 6.08 4.92 -23.24
CA LYS A 140 7.34 4.22 -22.94
C LYS A 140 7.62 3.09 -23.93
N LEU A 141 6.61 2.31 -24.29
CA LEU A 141 6.71 1.17 -25.20
C LEU A 141 6.78 1.58 -26.68
N ALA A 142 6.41 2.81 -27.03
CA ALA A 142 6.47 3.34 -28.40
C ALA A 142 7.88 3.70 -28.85
N ASN A 143 8.83 3.91 -27.92
CA ASN A 143 10.19 4.28 -28.27
C ASN A 143 10.89 3.17 -29.08
N GLU A 144 11.13 3.43 -30.36
CA GLU A 144 11.72 2.47 -31.30
C GLU A 144 13.22 2.24 -31.05
N ASP A 145 13.93 3.22 -30.47
CA ASP A 145 15.35 3.12 -30.16
C ASP A 145 15.67 2.09 -29.07
N GLN A 146 14.64 1.64 -28.35
CA GLN A 146 14.83 0.64 -27.32
C GLN A 146 14.90 -0.77 -27.91
N PRO A 147 15.83 -1.59 -27.41
CA PRO A 147 15.96 -2.96 -27.89
C PRO A 147 14.73 -3.79 -27.54
N THR A 148 14.48 -4.81 -28.32
CA THR A 148 13.53 -5.88 -27.96
C THR A 148 13.97 -6.52 -26.65
N TRP A 149 12.99 -6.96 -25.84
CA TRP A 149 13.21 -7.53 -24.51
C TRP A 149 13.66 -6.52 -23.46
N SER A 150 13.45 -5.21 -23.70
CA SER A 150 13.65 -4.16 -22.71
C SER A 150 12.53 -4.13 -21.68
N ILE A 151 12.86 -3.64 -20.50
CA ILE A 151 11.92 -3.41 -19.39
C ILE A 151 12.06 -1.94 -18.98
N GLU A 152 11.04 -1.15 -19.27
CA GLU A 152 10.97 0.25 -18.93
C GLU A 152 10.24 0.47 -17.61
N GLN A 153 10.55 1.55 -16.91
CA GLN A 153 9.91 1.88 -15.65
C GLN A 153 9.14 3.20 -15.75
N VAL A 154 7.89 3.18 -15.35
CA VAL A 154 7.03 4.35 -15.14
C VAL A 154 6.99 4.61 -13.65
N THR A 155 7.54 5.74 -13.20
CA THR A 155 7.69 6.06 -11.77
C THR A 155 6.65 7.03 -11.24
N ASP A 156 5.79 7.58 -12.09
CA ASP A 156 4.85 8.66 -11.79
C ASP A 156 3.83 8.30 -10.70
N TYR A 157 3.56 7.01 -10.50
CA TYR A 157 2.53 6.50 -9.59
C TYR A 157 3.09 5.80 -8.35
N SER A 158 4.42 5.70 -8.23
CA SER A 158 5.10 5.00 -7.14
C SER A 158 5.22 5.83 -5.86
N VAL A 159 4.96 7.13 -5.94
CA VAL A 159 5.01 8.01 -4.78
C VAL A 159 3.79 7.79 -3.90
N GLN A 160 4.04 7.39 -2.68
CA GLN A 160 3.01 7.17 -1.70
C GLN A 160 2.59 8.49 -1.05
N PRO A 161 1.28 8.81 -0.94
CA PRO A 161 0.83 10.00 -0.23
C PRO A 161 1.16 9.88 1.25
N THR A 162 1.56 10.99 1.86
CA THR A 162 1.74 11.08 3.30
C THR A 162 0.39 11.05 4.01
N GLU A 163 0.21 10.13 4.96
CA GLU A 163 -1.00 10.07 5.79
C GLU A 163 -0.90 11.02 6.98
N GLN A 164 -1.97 11.74 7.26
CA GLN A 164 -2.08 12.55 8.47
C GLN A 164 -2.49 11.68 9.66
N VAL A 165 -1.70 11.74 10.72
CA VAL A 165 -1.97 11.09 12.00
C VAL A 165 -2.22 12.16 13.06
N LYS A 166 -3.37 12.10 13.72
CA LYS A 166 -3.62 12.91 14.91
C LYS A 166 -2.84 12.33 16.07
N VAL A 167 -2.23 13.23 16.87
CA VAL A 167 -1.53 12.83 18.10
C VAL A 167 -2.11 13.64 19.26
N SER A 168 -2.61 12.96 20.27
CA SER A 168 -3.08 13.59 21.51
C SER A 168 -2.18 13.19 22.68
N ILE A 169 -1.59 14.18 23.34
CA ILE A 169 -0.82 14.01 24.57
C ILE A 169 -1.70 14.47 25.73
N ILE A 170 -2.01 13.56 26.66
CA ILE A 170 -2.84 13.86 27.82
C ILE A 170 -1.98 13.67 29.07
N GLU A 171 -1.49 14.78 29.61
CA GLU A 171 -0.51 14.80 30.71
C GLU A 171 -0.72 16.06 31.58
N GLN A 172 -0.92 15.85 32.88
CA GLN A 172 -1.17 16.94 33.82
C GLN A 172 0.08 17.79 34.07
N ASN A 173 1.28 17.19 34.10
CA ASN A 173 2.52 17.91 34.31
C ASN A 173 2.88 18.72 33.07
N ALA A 174 2.80 20.06 33.19
CA ALA A 174 3.02 20.97 32.07
C ALA A 174 4.44 20.88 31.47
N ILE A 175 5.47 20.63 32.29
CA ILE A 175 6.84 20.50 31.84
C ILE A 175 6.99 19.21 31.03
N PHE A 176 6.53 18.09 31.56
CA PHE A 176 6.63 16.80 30.90
C PHE A 176 5.74 16.75 29.62
N ARG A 177 4.55 17.36 29.66
CA ARG A 177 3.69 17.54 28.49
C ARG A 177 4.41 18.28 27.38
N LYS A 178 5.13 19.39 27.71
CA LYS A 178 5.92 20.16 26.73
C LYS A 178 7.10 19.36 26.15
N VAL A 179 7.76 18.56 26.97
CA VAL A 179 8.83 17.67 26.52
C VAL A 179 8.28 16.63 25.52
N LEU A 180 7.16 15.98 25.82
CA LEU A 180 6.51 15.02 24.90
C LEU A 180 6.06 15.70 23.60
N GLU A 181 5.45 16.88 23.69
CA GLU A 181 5.03 17.66 22.52
C GLU A 181 6.21 17.97 21.60
N THR A 182 7.30 18.47 22.17
CA THR A 182 8.52 18.76 21.40
C THR A 182 9.09 17.49 20.76
N THR A 183 9.17 16.40 21.51
CA THR A 183 9.67 15.11 21.02
C THR A 183 8.84 14.61 19.84
N LEU A 184 7.50 14.63 19.95
CA LEU A 184 6.62 14.09 18.92
C LEU A 184 6.50 15.02 17.71
N ASN A 185 6.61 16.35 17.87
CA ASN A 185 6.66 17.29 16.74
C ASN A 185 7.93 17.13 15.88
N HIS A 186 9.04 16.66 16.46
CA HIS A 186 10.29 16.39 15.74
C HIS A 186 10.44 14.94 15.30
N LEU A 187 9.46 14.09 15.61
CA LEU A 187 9.52 12.68 15.28
C LEU A 187 9.22 12.48 13.79
N ASP A 188 10.24 12.15 13.04
CA ASP A 188 10.09 11.78 11.62
C ASP A 188 9.69 10.30 11.50
N ILE A 189 8.54 10.07 10.88
CA ILE A 189 8.01 8.73 10.57
C ILE A 189 7.73 8.69 9.06
N PRO A 190 8.42 7.85 8.29
CA PRO A 190 8.19 7.75 6.86
C PRO A 190 6.70 7.56 6.53
N HIS A 191 6.23 8.30 5.55
CA HIS A 191 4.84 8.26 5.05
C HIS A 191 3.76 8.80 6.00
N PHE A 192 4.13 9.37 7.15
CA PHE A 192 3.18 9.96 8.08
C PHE A 192 3.54 11.39 8.45
N THR A 193 2.53 12.24 8.56
CA THR A 193 2.65 13.58 9.13
C THR A 193 1.88 13.62 10.45
N LEU A 194 2.57 13.97 11.52
CA LEU A 194 1.98 14.02 12.85
C LEU A 194 1.39 15.42 13.13
N GLU A 195 0.12 15.48 13.54
CA GLU A 195 -0.55 16.68 14.03
C GLU A 195 -0.74 16.55 15.54
N VAL A 196 0.13 17.20 16.31
CA VAL A 196 0.22 17.04 17.77
C VAL A 196 -0.65 18.07 18.48
N SER A 197 -1.53 17.59 19.35
CA SER A 197 -2.33 18.37 20.27
C SER A 197 -2.09 17.93 21.71
N THR A 198 -2.18 18.85 22.67
CA THR A 198 -1.91 18.56 24.07
C THR A 198 -3.08 18.93 24.97
N TYR A 199 -3.30 18.13 25.99
CA TYR A 199 -4.39 18.28 26.98
C TYR A 199 -3.84 18.07 28.38
N GLU A 200 -4.34 18.87 29.35
CA GLU A 200 -3.92 18.76 30.75
C GLU A 200 -4.66 17.66 31.52
N ASP A 201 -5.83 17.24 31.02
CA ASP A 201 -6.66 16.24 31.66
C ASP A 201 -7.57 15.51 30.65
N GLY A 202 -8.20 14.42 31.11
CA GLY A 202 -9.06 13.61 30.26
C GLY A 202 -10.35 14.29 29.84
N TYR A 203 -10.88 15.21 30.62
CA TYR A 203 -12.11 15.92 30.28
C TYR A 203 -11.87 16.90 29.12
N SER A 204 -10.81 17.69 29.15
CA SER A 204 -10.47 18.62 28.08
C SER A 204 -10.21 17.89 26.76
N PHE A 205 -9.58 16.72 26.80
CA PHE A 205 -9.43 15.87 25.63
C PHE A 205 -10.80 15.44 25.07
N LEU A 206 -11.69 14.91 25.91
CA LEU A 206 -13.00 14.43 25.45
C LEU A 206 -13.90 15.57 24.93
N GLN A 207 -13.77 16.78 25.46
CA GLN A 207 -14.51 17.96 24.99
C GLN A 207 -13.98 18.52 23.66
N SER A 208 -12.73 18.24 23.30
CA SER A 208 -12.13 18.74 22.06
C SER A 208 -12.68 18.06 20.79
N ASP A 209 -13.36 16.92 20.95
CA ASP A 209 -13.87 16.08 19.85
C ASP A 209 -12.79 15.67 18.82
N SER A 210 -11.51 15.94 19.10
CA SER A 210 -10.38 15.65 18.21
C SER A 210 -10.28 14.15 17.84
N TYR A 211 -10.77 13.27 18.70
CA TYR A 211 -10.81 11.83 18.51
C TYR A 211 -11.95 11.34 17.60
N LYS A 212 -12.92 12.19 17.26
CA LYS A 212 -14.08 11.84 16.41
C LYS A 212 -13.79 11.91 14.90
N THR A 213 -12.55 12.20 14.51
CA THR A 213 -12.13 12.25 13.10
C THR A 213 -11.97 10.86 12.48
N GLY A 214 -11.89 10.76 11.14
CA GLY A 214 -11.61 9.53 10.42
C GLY A 214 -10.12 9.12 10.41
N HIS A 215 -9.22 10.03 10.81
CA HIS A 215 -7.77 9.81 10.78
C HIS A 215 -7.30 8.80 11.84
N MET A 216 -6.19 8.13 11.57
CA MET A 216 -5.45 7.38 12.57
C MET A 216 -5.07 8.31 13.72
N HIS A 217 -5.11 7.83 14.95
CA HIS A 217 -4.92 8.65 16.12
C HIS A 217 -4.01 7.97 17.15
N LEU A 218 -2.81 8.51 17.33
CA LEU A 218 -1.92 8.12 18.41
C LEU A 218 -2.30 8.90 19.69
N ILE A 219 -2.56 8.19 20.77
CA ILE A 219 -2.87 8.79 22.07
C ILE A 219 -1.79 8.38 23.06
N VAL A 220 -1.10 9.36 23.61
CA VAL A 220 -0.09 9.19 24.66
C VAL A 220 -0.65 9.81 25.93
N MET A 221 -1.02 9.00 26.90
CA MET A 221 -1.74 9.49 28.08
C MET A 221 -1.25 8.86 29.37
N ASN A 222 -1.38 9.59 30.49
CA ASN A 222 -1.23 9.00 31.82
C ASN A 222 -2.40 8.11 32.18
N ASP A 223 -2.16 7.09 33.02
CA ASP A 223 -3.21 6.27 33.64
C ASP A 223 -4.00 7.08 34.67
N ILE A 224 -3.33 7.90 35.47
CA ILE A 224 -3.93 8.80 36.46
C ILE A 224 -3.98 10.21 35.89
N LEU A 225 -5.18 10.71 35.68
CA LEU A 225 -5.46 12.06 35.16
C LEU A 225 -6.57 12.72 35.99
N PRO A 226 -6.55 14.04 36.11
CA PRO A 226 -7.65 14.79 36.72
C PRO A 226 -8.95 14.65 35.93
N ARG A 227 -10.09 14.78 36.60
CA ARG A 227 -11.46 14.82 36.09
C ARG A 227 -11.93 13.55 35.34
N LYS A 228 -11.10 12.98 34.47
CA LYS A 228 -11.31 11.70 33.77
C LYS A 228 -9.98 10.98 33.69
N ASN A 229 -9.90 9.78 34.27
CA ASN A 229 -8.65 9.03 34.29
C ASN A 229 -8.37 8.30 32.94
N GLY A 230 -7.14 7.84 32.77
CA GLY A 230 -6.71 7.22 31.53
C GLY A 230 -7.48 5.93 31.19
N LEU A 231 -7.84 5.11 32.19
CA LEU A 231 -8.62 3.89 31.97
C LEU A 231 -10.07 4.19 31.51
N GLU A 232 -10.67 5.28 32.02
CA GLU A 232 -11.99 5.70 31.56
C GLU A 232 -11.94 6.17 30.09
N ILE A 233 -10.90 6.91 29.72
CA ILE A 233 -10.68 7.36 28.32
C ILE A 233 -10.47 6.14 27.43
N LEU A 234 -9.61 5.20 27.83
CA LEU A 234 -9.35 3.94 27.12
C LEU A 234 -10.66 3.22 26.82
N HIS A 235 -11.49 3.04 27.82
CA HIS A 235 -12.78 2.36 27.69
C HIS A 235 -13.72 3.08 26.71
N ILE A 236 -13.80 4.42 26.76
CA ILE A 236 -14.59 5.21 25.83
C ILE A 236 -14.10 5.01 24.39
N LEU A 237 -12.79 5.06 24.14
CA LEU A 237 -12.22 4.94 22.81
C LEU A 237 -12.36 3.52 22.22
N ARG A 238 -12.20 2.50 23.07
CA ARG A 238 -12.35 1.09 22.65
C ARG A 238 -13.81 0.68 22.39
N ASN A 239 -14.77 1.44 22.91
CA ASN A 239 -16.21 1.24 22.61
C ASN A 239 -16.69 2.03 21.37
N MET A 240 -15.82 2.74 20.67
CA MET A 240 -16.19 3.44 19.44
C MET A 240 -16.27 2.49 18.22
N PRO A 241 -17.19 2.71 17.27
CA PRO A 241 -17.33 1.85 16.09
C PRO A 241 -16.05 1.68 15.25
N ASN A 242 -15.14 2.64 15.30
CA ASN A 242 -13.88 2.65 14.58
C ASN A 242 -12.67 2.61 15.52
N GLU A 243 -12.74 1.81 16.57
CA GLU A 243 -11.72 1.69 17.63
C GLU A 243 -10.31 1.41 17.11
N LYS A 244 -10.21 0.65 16.00
CA LYS A 244 -8.92 0.24 15.42
C LYS A 244 -8.05 1.39 14.91
N LYS A 245 -8.62 2.58 14.75
CA LYS A 245 -7.85 3.77 14.39
C LYS A 245 -7.00 4.32 15.55
N PHE A 246 -7.35 3.96 16.81
CA PHE A 246 -6.67 4.45 18.00
C PHE A 246 -5.49 3.56 18.35
N ILE A 247 -4.31 4.17 18.41
CA ILE A 247 -3.08 3.60 18.93
C ILE A 247 -2.87 4.25 20.30
N ILE A 248 -2.98 3.48 21.37
CA ILE A 248 -3.03 4.00 22.73
C ILE A 248 -1.79 3.59 23.51
N TYR A 249 -0.98 4.59 23.89
CA TYR A 249 0.19 4.47 24.74
C TYR A 249 -0.15 5.02 26.12
N MET A 250 -0.21 4.16 27.12
CA MET A 250 -0.48 4.53 28.50
C MET A 250 0.79 4.63 29.31
N MET A 251 1.03 5.79 29.91
CA MET A 251 2.16 6.03 30.82
C MET A 251 1.70 5.92 32.26
N SER A 252 2.49 5.26 33.12
CA SER A 252 2.13 5.07 34.52
C SER A 252 3.36 5.05 35.42
N GLU A 253 3.19 5.48 36.65
CA GLU A 253 4.16 5.27 37.73
C GLU A 253 4.05 3.89 38.38
N ARG A 254 2.97 3.15 38.05
CA ARG A 254 2.70 1.82 38.59
C ARG A 254 3.47 0.77 37.80
N ASN A 255 4.35 0.05 38.49
CA ASN A 255 5.15 -1.04 37.91
C ASN A 255 4.70 -2.42 38.45
N SER A 256 3.40 -2.60 38.73
CA SER A 256 2.88 -3.89 39.16
C SER A 256 2.37 -4.69 37.97
N GLU A 257 2.56 -6.01 38.02
CA GLU A 257 2.07 -6.93 37.00
C GLU A 257 0.55 -6.80 36.79
N GLY A 258 -0.21 -6.66 37.87
CA GLY A 258 -1.66 -6.46 37.81
C GLY A 258 -2.09 -5.17 37.12
N ALA A 259 -1.37 -4.04 37.33
CA ALA A 259 -1.67 -2.79 36.64
C ALA A 259 -1.37 -2.90 35.15
N THR A 260 -0.27 -3.54 34.80
CA THR A 260 0.12 -3.79 33.40
C THR A 260 -0.89 -4.71 32.72
N LEU A 261 -1.29 -5.81 33.35
CA LEU A 261 -2.27 -6.75 32.81
C LEU A 261 -3.62 -6.06 32.57
N ASN A 262 -4.14 -5.33 33.56
CA ASN A 262 -5.41 -4.61 33.43
C ASN A 262 -5.40 -3.57 32.28
N ALA A 263 -4.28 -2.92 32.04
CA ALA A 263 -4.14 -1.96 30.94
C ALA A 263 -4.21 -2.68 29.57
N TYR A 264 -3.49 -3.80 29.41
CA TYR A 264 -3.54 -4.57 28.17
C TYR A 264 -4.90 -5.26 27.94
N GLU A 265 -5.53 -5.81 28.98
CA GLU A 265 -6.89 -6.34 28.89
C GLU A 265 -7.92 -5.25 28.55
N GLY A 266 -7.68 -4.00 29.00
CA GLY A 266 -8.46 -2.83 28.61
C GLY A 266 -8.23 -2.38 27.16
N GLY A 267 -7.22 -2.93 26.46
CA GLY A 267 -6.94 -2.66 25.07
C GLY A 267 -5.89 -1.58 24.82
N VAL A 268 -4.95 -1.35 25.74
CA VAL A 268 -3.77 -0.50 25.50
C VAL A 268 -2.83 -1.19 24.51
N ASP A 269 -2.29 -0.44 23.55
CA ASP A 269 -1.31 -0.96 22.60
C ASP A 269 0.10 -1.02 23.20
N GLU A 270 0.40 -0.07 24.12
CA GLU A 270 1.69 -0.02 24.81
C GLU A 270 1.51 0.55 26.22
N TYR A 271 2.08 -0.14 27.21
CA TYR A 271 2.13 0.32 28.60
C TYR A 271 3.56 0.72 28.95
N ILE A 272 3.76 1.96 29.44
CA ILE A 272 5.07 2.55 29.66
C ILE A 272 5.20 2.98 31.10
N VAL A 273 6.12 2.34 31.81
CA VAL A 273 6.39 2.66 33.23
C VAL A 273 7.35 3.84 33.32
N LYS A 274 6.99 4.86 34.11
CA LYS A 274 7.83 6.00 34.44
C LYS A 274 8.81 5.65 35.59
N PRO A 275 10.05 6.15 35.55
CA PRO A 275 10.66 6.96 34.49
C PRO A 275 11.08 6.15 33.29
N PHE A 276 10.97 6.69 32.08
CA PHE A 276 11.38 6.03 30.84
C PHE A 276 12.27 6.93 29.96
N ASN A 277 12.95 6.30 29.02
CA ASN A 277 13.78 7.00 28.04
C ASN A 277 12.93 7.45 26.84
N LEU A 278 12.96 8.75 26.51
CA LEU A 278 12.22 9.31 25.37
C LEU A 278 12.62 8.67 24.02
N ARG A 279 13.91 8.34 23.82
CA ARG A 279 14.35 7.64 22.59
C ARG A 279 13.73 6.25 22.48
N LEU A 280 13.45 5.58 23.61
CA LEU A 280 12.74 4.32 23.59
C LEU A 280 11.27 4.50 23.21
N LEU A 281 10.63 5.57 23.69
CA LEU A 281 9.26 5.93 23.27
C LEU A 281 9.21 6.19 21.76
N GLU A 282 10.12 7.00 21.22
CA GLU A 282 10.24 7.28 19.78
C GLU A 282 10.41 6.00 18.98
N ALA A 283 11.32 5.11 19.40
CA ALA A 283 11.57 3.83 18.72
C ALA A 283 10.33 2.91 18.72
N LYS A 284 9.59 2.87 19.83
CA LYS A 284 8.33 2.13 19.94
C LYS A 284 7.27 2.68 18.99
N ILE A 285 7.10 4.00 18.94
CA ILE A 285 6.17 4.66 18.03
C ILE A 285 6.56 4.38 16.58
N LYS A 286 7.81 4.59 16.18
CA LYS A 286 8.30 4.27 14.83
C LYS A 286 8.04 2.82 14.45
N ARG A 287 8.29 1.87 15.36
CA ARG A 287 8.04 0.45 15.13
C ARG A 287 6.54 0.15 14.94
N THR A 288 5.67 0.80 15.73
CA THR A 288 4.22 0.63 15.59
C THR A 288 3.76 1.10 14.22
N PHE A 289 4.17 2.30 13.80
CA PHE A 289 3.80 2.83 12.49
C PHE A 289 4.41 2.04 11.32
N ALA A 290 5.64 1.54 11.45
CA ALA A 290 6.24 0.68 10.43
C ALA A 290 5.42 -0.58 10.11
N ARG A 291 4.65 -1.11 11.07
CA ARG A 291 3.78 -2.28 10.86
C ARG A 291 2.53 -2.00 10.02
N PHE A 292 2.14 -0.74 9.88
CA PHE A 292 1.01 -0.36 9.03
C PHE A 292 1.40 -0.26 7.55
N TRP A 293 2.69 -0.40 7.24
CA TRP A 293 3.26 -0.28 5.89
C TRP A 293 3.96 -1.57 5.41
N LEU A 294 3.80 -2.64 6.13
CA LEU A 294 4.19 -3.98 5.69
C LEU A 294 3.00 -4.63 5.02
#